data_f38e5b47e43a7d26d4bfd6ecb707960d
#
_entry.id   f38e5b47e43a7d26d4bfd6ecb707960d
#
_cell.length_a   1.000
_cell.length_b   1.000
_cell.length_c   1.000
_cell.angle_alpha   90.00
_cell.angle_beta   90.00
_cell.angle_gamma   90.00
#
_symmetry.space_group_name_H-M   'P 1'
#
loop_
_entity.id
_entity.type
_entity.pdbx_description
1 polymer ?
#
loop_
_entity_poly.entity_id
_entity_poly.type
_entity_poly.pdbx_seq_one_letter_code
_entity_poly.pdbx_strand_id
1 'polypeptide(L)'
;ESVAELVELSAPRARRLAGKRSLVAGAPPRPGVYLFRARNGQVLYVGRARDLGARLRSYFRTDRQRPAVEAALGALDRVEWRVLGSELEAALEELRLLRELRPPANARGTRPDRYVFLRRRGSTWCVTETPGPFGPLRSRRRAQAAARALGDWDGEPSAALPSLRAKLRRIAAELRFEDAARLRDRIAALEDVCAALAELDRLRSLEVCVVAPAVDEGFERAYFVSGGRIAAARTLLPGSAGAAELHAGLAAAARAATPCVSETQGVDADELLLLASFLRRPPPELRV
;
A
#
# COMPACT_ATOMS: atom_id res chain seq x y z
N GLU A 1 27.72 6.45 25.16
CA GLU A 1 28.28 5.62 24.06
C GLU A 1 29.70 5.23 24.43
N SER A 2 29.99 3.94 24.50
CA SER A 2 31.33 3.46 24.84
C SER A 2 32.26 3.52 23.62
N VAL A 3 33.59 3.62 23.86
CA VAL A 3 34.60 3.57 22.80
C VAL A 3 34.46 2.29 21.95
N ALA A 4 34.04 1.18 22.58
CA ALA A 4 33.79 -0.09 21.91
C ALA A 4 32.64 -0.01 20.89
N GLU A 5 31.56 0.74 21.20
CA GLU A 5 30.43 0.98 20.28
C GLU A 5 30.85 1.85 19.08
N LEU A 6 31.69 2.84 19.32
CA LEU A 6 32.22 3.69 18.24
C LEU A 6 33.14 2.91 17.29
N VAL A 7 33.98 2.03 17.83
CA VAL A 7 34.83 1.14 17.01
C VAL A 7 33.99 0.16 16.21
N GLU A 8 32.93 -0.38 16.78
CA GLU A 8 32.02 -1.29 16.07
C GLU A 8 31.24 -0.56 14.96
N LEU A 9 30.82 0.67 15.18
CA LEU A 9 30.16 1.53 14.18
C LEU A 9 31.09 1.89 13.02
N SER A 10 32.39 2.00 13.24
CA SER A 10 33.40 2.28 12.21
C SER A 10 33.77 1.05 11.37
N ALA A 11 33.48 -0.17 11.83
CA ALA A 11 33.81 -1.40 11.14
C ALA A 11 33.05 -1.57 9.80
N PRO A 12 33.65 -2.22 8.78
CA PRO A 12 32.96 -2.52 7.53
C PRO A 12 31.64 -3.25 7.77
N ARG A 13 30.59 -2.93 6.98
CA ARG A 13 29.23 -3.49 7.10
C ARG A 13 29.22 -5.02 7.24
N ALA A 14 30.00 -5.69 6.42
CA ALA A 14 30.10 -7.17 6.45
C ALA A 14 30.52 -7.69 7.84
N ARG A 15 31.47 -7.04 8.50
CA ARG A 15 31.93 -7.40 9.85
C ARG A 15 30.87 -7.11 10.91
N ARG A 16 30.21 -5.94 10.87
CA ARG A 16 29.16 -5.57 11.81
C ARG A 16 27.95 -6.51 11.76
N LEU A 17 27.62 -7.04 10.58
CA LEU A 17 26.46 -7.91 10.38
C LEU A 17 26.80 -9.41 10.41
N ALA A 18 28.08 -9.80 10.44
CA ALA A 18 28.49 -11.21 10.39
C ALA A 18 27.90 -12.03 11.55
N GLY A 19 27.96 -11.50 12.77
CA GLY A 19 27.42 -12.17 13.95
C GLY A 19 25.89 -12.22 14.02
N LYS A 20 25.20 -11.39 13.20
CA LYS A 20 23.73 -11.30 13.20
C LYS A 20 23.05 -12.25 12.21
N ARG A 21 23.80 -12.96 11.37
CA ARG A 21 23.26 -13.93 10.40
C ARG A 21 22.55 -15.10 11.06
N SER A 22 23.00 -15.52 12.23
CA SER A 22 22.36 -16.58 13.02
C SER A 22 20.95 -16.25 13.45
N LEU A 23 20.60 -14.95 13.61
CA LEU A 23 19.28 -14.49 14.00
C LEU A 23 18.17 -14.86 13.00
N VAL A 24 18.53 -15.24 11.78
CA VAL A 24 17.59 -15.59 10.70
C VAL A 24 17.73 -17.03 10.20
N ALA A 25 18.57 -17.85 10.84
CA ALA A 25 18.91 -19.20 10.35
C ALA A 25 17.69 -20.13 10.26
N GLY A 26 16.70 -19.98 11.13
CA GLY A 26 15.49 -20.81 11.16
C GLY A 26 14.29 -20.28 10.35
N ALA A 27 14.45 -19.19 9.60
CA ALA A 27 13.35 -18.61 8.85
C ALA A 27 12.94 -19.50 7.66
N PRO A 28 11.65 -19.92 7.58
CA PRO A 28 11.19 -20.86 6.56
C PRO A 28 10.98 -20.18 5.19
N PRO A 29 10.97 -20.96 4.08
CA PRO A 29 10.65 -20.45 2.74
C PRO A 29 9.12 -20.35 2.54
N ARG A 30 8.44 -19.61 3.41
CA ARG A 30 6.98 -19.43 3.41
C ARG A 30 6.63 -17.93 3.50
N PRO A 31 5.44 -17.52 3.06
CA PRO A 31 4.96 -16.17 3.22
C PRO A 31 4.85 -15.77 4.69
N GLY A 32 5.03 -14.49 4.97
CA GLY A 32 4.84 -13.98 6.32
C GLY A 32 5.35 -12.57 6.54
N VAL A 33 5.26 -12.15 7.80
CA VAL A 33 5.78 -10.88 8.30
C VAL A 33 6.94 -11.11 9.26
N TYR A 34 7.81 -10.13 9.36
CA TYR A 34 8.94 -10.14 10.27
C TYR A 34 9.19 -8.79 10.90
N LEU A 35 9.73 -8.80 12.11
CA LEU A 35 10.00 -7.62 12.92
C LEU A 35 11.49 -7.64 13.32
N PHE A 36 12.15 -6.49 13.17
CA PHE A 36 13.46 -6.24 13.73
C PHE A 36 13.30 -5.55 15.07
N ARG A 37 13.88 -6.12 16.12
CA ARG A 37 13.83 -5.56 17.47
C ARG A 37 15.21 -5.15 17.96
N ALA A 38 15.24 -4.03 18.67
CA ALA A 38 16.39 -3.60 19.46
C ALA A 38 16.45 -4.35 20.79
N ARG A 39 17.58 -4.26 21.49
CA ARG A 39 17.83 -4.89 22.78
C ARG A 39 16.81 -4.51 23.86
N ASN A 40 16.29 -3.29 23.82
CA ASN A 40 15.23 -2.79 24.69
C ASN A 40 13.82 -3.30 24.31
N GLY A 41 13.70 -4.15 23.31
CA GLY A 41 12.43 -4.69 22.81
C GLY A 41 11.69 -3.80 21.81
N GLN A 42 12.16 -2.58 21.54
CA GLN A 42 11.54 -1.69 20.58
C GLN A 42 11.55 -2.31 19.18
N VAL A 43 10.40 -2.24 18.48
CA VAL A 43 10.32 -2.62 17.07
C VAL A 43 10.93 -1.53 16.21
N LEU A 44 12.01 -1.85 15.52
CA LEU A 44 12.75 -0.95 14.65
C LEU A 44 12.20 -0.94 13.21
N TYR A 45 11.77 -2.10 12.75
CA TYR A 45 11.30 -2.31 11.38
C TYR A 45 10.30 -3.45 11.32
N VAL A 46 9.28 -3.30 10.48
CA VAL A 46 8.34 -4.35 10.07
C VAL A 46 8.47 -4.54 8.57
N GLY A 47 8.44 -5.78 8.12
CA GLY A 47 8.41 -6.10 6.70
C GLY A 47 7.66 -7.39 6.44
N ARG A 48 7.35 -7.62 5.17
CA ARG A 48 6.75 -8.86 4.67
C ARG A 48 7.60 -9.52 3.62
N ALA A 49 7.37 -10.79 3.41
CA ALA A 49 8.02 -11.56 2.36
C ALA A 49 7.08 -12.66 1.85
N ARG A 50 7.24 -13.03 0.57
CA ARG A 50 6.71 -14.27 0.00
C ARG A 50 7.51 -15.47 0.48
N ASP A 51 8.80 -15.28 0.67
CA ASP A 51 9.75 -16.23 1.25
C ASP A 51 10.53 -15.53 2.36
N LEU A 52 10.16 -15.80 3.62
CA LEU A 52 10.80 -15.22 4.80
C LEU A 52 12.29 -15.53 4.84
N GLY A 53 12.68 -16.79 4.56
CA GLY A 53 14.06 -17.21 4.61
C GLY A 53 14.93 -16.50 3.58
N ALA A 54 14.51 -16.45 2.31
CA ALA A 54 15.22 -15.74 1.26
C ALA A 54 15.32 -14.24 1.56
N ARG A 55 14.21 -13.63 2.00
CA ARG A 55 14.15 -12.20 2.31
C ARG A 55 15.03 -11.82 3.48
N LEU A 56 14.97 -12.55 4.58
CA LEU A 56 15.74 -12.25 5.77
C LEU A 56 17.24 -12.44 5.53
N ARG A 57 17.63 -13.50 4.83
CA ARG A 57 19.04 -13.69 4.41
C ARG A 57 19.55 -12.56 3.51
N SER A 58 18.69 -11.96 2.67
CA SER A 58 19.07 -10.88 1.76
C SER A 58 19.57 -9.62 2.47
N TYR A 59 19.13 -9.35 3.70
CA TYR A 59 19.60 -8.20 4.49
C TYR A 59 21.08 -8.30 4.88
N PHE A 60 21.62 -9.49 4.95
CA PHE A 60 23.00 -9.76 5.36
C PHE A 60 23.96 -9.98 4.17
N ARG A 61 23.48 -9.76 2.93
CA ARG A 61 24.34 -9.74 1.73
C ARG A 61 25.10 -8.43 1.64
N THR A 62 25.97 -8.33 0.64
CA THR A 62 26.86 -7.16 0.42
C THR A 62 26.12 -5.88 0.04
N ASP A 63 24.90 -5.99 -0.49
CA ASP A 63 24.15 -4.86 -1.00
C ASP A 63 23.65 -3.96 0.13
N ARG A 64 23.87 -2.66 0.00
CA ARG A 64 23.38 -1.68 0.95
C ARG A 64 21.87 -1.54 0.87
N GLN A 65 21.23 -1.53 2.01
CA GLN A 65 19.82 -1.22 2.14
C GLN A 65 19.57 0.30 2.23
N ARG A 66 18.29 0.70 2.24
CA ARG A 66 17.93 2.09 2.51
C ARG A 66 18.51 2.54 3.87
N PRO A 67 18.95 3.79 4.04
CA PRO A 67 19.61 4.26 5.28
C PRO A 67 18.86 3.91 6.57
N ALA A 68 17.52 4.07 6.59
CA ALA A 68 16.71 3.73 7.77
C ALA A 68 16.74 2.23 8.11
N VAL A 69 16.81 1.35 7.09
CA VAL A 69 16.91 -0.10 7.29
C VAL A 69 18.33 -0.48 7.72
N GLU A 70 19.38 0.19 7.19
CA GLU A 70 20.76 0.01 7.66
C GLU A 70 20.91 0.39 9.13
N ALA A 71 20.29 1.50 9.55
CA ALA A 71 20.26 1.91 10.97
C ALA A 71 19.56 0.85 11.84
N ALA A 72 18.40 0.32 11.37
CA ALA A 72 17.71 -0.75 12.08
C ALA A 72 18.55 -2.03 12.17
N LEU A 73 19.28 -2.41 11.11
CA LEU A 73 20.19 -3.56 11.11
C LEU A 73 21.38 -3.35 12.08
N GLY A 74 21.89 -2.12 12.18
CA GLY A 74 22.91 -1.76 13.16
C GLY A 74 22.46 -2.00 14.59
N ALA A 75 21.26 -1.55 14.93
CA ALA A 75 20.66 -1.68 16.26
C ALA A 75 19.92 -3.02 16.49
N LEU A 76 19.94 -3.93 15.52
CA LEU A 76 19.23 -5.21 15.57
C LEU A 76 19.81 -6.13 16.65
N ASP A 77 18.95 -6.60 17.53
CA ASP A 77 19.23 -7.59 18.57
C ASP A 77 18.50 -8.92 18.28
N ARG A 78 17.24 -8.83 17.86
CA ARG A 78 16.39 -10.00 17.62
C ARG A 78 15.53 -9.83 16.37
N VAL A 79 15.32 -10.94 15.66
CA VAL A 79 14.36 -11.04 14.55
C VAL A 79 13.22 -11.96 14.98
N GLU A 80 12.01 -11.45 14.88
CA GLU A 80 10.79 -12.24 15.06
C GLU A 80 10.12 -12.37 13.69
N TRP A 81 9.50 -13.50 13.43
CA TRP A 81 8.68 -13.69 12.23
C TRP A 81 7.43 -14.49 12.54
N ARG A 82 6.41 -14.24 11.73
CA ARG A 82 5.17 -15.02 11.74
C ARG A 82 4.93 -15.53 10.33
N VAL A 83 4.82 -16.85 10.21
CA VAL A 83 4.42 -17.50 8.95
C VAL A 83 2.94 -17.25 8.74
N LEU A 84 2.57 -16.96 7.50
CA LEU A 84 1.20 -16.71 7.06
C LEU A 84 0.91 -17.56 5.83
N GLY A 85 -0.37 -17.71 5.49
CA GLY A 85 -0.78 -18.63 4.43
C GLY A 85 -0.51 -18.09 3.03
N SER A 86 -0.53 -16.76 2.85
CA SER A 86 -0.44 -16.14 1.53
C SER A 86 0.27 -14.78 1.58
N GLU A 87 0.67 -14.29 0.40
CA GLU A 87 1.20 -12.91 0.27
C GLU A 87 0.15 -11.85 0.63
N LEU A 88 -1.12 -12.09 0.35
CA LEU A 88 -2.20 -11.17 0.72
C LEU A 88 -2.31 -11.07 2.25
N GLU A 89 -2.33 -12.21 2.94
CA GLU A 89 -2.37 -12.23 4.40
C GLU A 89 -1.16 -11.51 5.00
N ALA A 90 0.03 -11.77 4.47
CA ALA A 90 1.25 -11.10 4.90
C ALA A 90 1.20 -9.57 4.67
N ALA A 91 0.57 -9.13 3.59
CA ALA A 91 0.43 -7.70 3.29
C ALA A 91 -0.56 -6.99 4.24
N LEU A 92 -1.65 -7.65 4.55
CA LEU A 92 -2.65 -7.14 5.52
C LEU A 92 -2.07 -7.07 6.93
N GLU A 93 -1.35 -8.12 7.34
CA GLU A 93 -0.72 -8.17 8.66
C GLU A 93 0.42 -7.13 8.78
N GLU A 94 1.24 -6.95 7.73
CA GLU A 94 2.23 -5.86 7.68
C GLU A 94 1.56 -4.52 7.87
N LEU A 95 0.47 -4.25 7.15
CA LEU A 95 -0.28 -2.99 7.24
C LEU A 95 -0.82 -2.76 8.66
N ARG A 96 -1.38 -3.79 9.29
CA ARG A 96 -1.87 -3.75 10.67
C ARG A 96 -0.74 -3.41 11.65
N LEU A 97 0.39 -4.12 11.54
CA LEU A 97 1.55 -3.92 12.41
C LEU A 97 2.19 -2.53 12.22
N LEU A 98 2.26 -2.02 10.99
CA LEU A 98 2.76 -0.68 10.71
C LEU A 98 1.93 0.42 11.38
N ARG A 99 0.61 0.25 11.44
CA ARG A 99 -0.31 1.22 12.10
C ARG A 99 -0.17 1.17 13.60
N GLU A 100 -0.11 -0.03 14.15
CA GLU A 100 -0.03 -0.27 15.59
C GLU A 100 1.33 0.16 16.16
N LEU A 101 2.41 -0.29 15.54
CA LEU A 101 3.76 -0.18 16.09
C LEU A 101 4.52 1.07 15.60
N ARG A 102 4.16 1.64 14.44
CA ARG A 102 4.80 2.81 13.82
C ARG A 102 6.34 2.77 13.87
N PRO A 103 6.98 1.71 13.35
CA PRO A 103 8.41 1.52 13.54
C PRO A 103 9.23 2.59 12.82
N PRO A 104 10.33 3.08 13.43
CA PRO A 104 11.09 4.23 12.90
C PRO A 104 11.68 4.01 11.51
N ALA A 105 12.10 2.79 11.18
CA ALA A 105 12.64 2.50 9.85
C ALA A 105 11.57 2.37 8.76
N ASN A 106 10.28 2.32 9.13
CA ASN A 106 9.13 2.39 8.22
C ASN A 106 8.52 3.80 8.11
N ALA A 107 9.11 4.82 8.72
CA ALA A 107 8.53 6.17 8.84
C ALA A 107 8.02 6.76 7.50
N ARG A 108 8.69 6.46 6.36
CA ARG A 108 8.19 6.90 5.05
C ARG A 108 6.86 6.25 4.65
N GLY A 109 6.63 5.00 5.05
CA GLY A 109 5.41 4.25 4.77
C GLY A 109 4.25 4.60 5.72
N THR A 110 4.54 5.23 6.84
CA THR A 110 3.56 5.58 7.88
C THR A 110 3.21 7.07 7.92
N ARG A 111 3.77 7.88 7.00
CA ARG A 111 3.48 9.32 6.93
C ARG A 111 2.02 9.57 6.54
N PRO A 112 1.30 10.46 7.23
CA PRO A 112 -0.07 10.82 6.89
C PRO A 112 -0.16 11.55 5.54
N ASP A 113 0.88 12.31 5.15
CA ASP A 113 0.97 13.11 3.92
C ASP A 113 1.37 12.33 2.66
N ARG A 114 1.50 10.99 2.74
CA ARG A 114 1.90 10.15 1.60
C ARG A 114 0.83 10.03 0.51
N TYR A 115 -0.42 10.34 0.85
CA TYR A 115 -1.55 10.41 -0.07
C TYR A 115 -2.07 11.82 -0.15
N VAL A 116 -2.51 12.19 -1.34
CA VAL A 116 -3.15 13.47 -1.59
C VAL A 116 -4.47 13.25 -2.33
N PHE A 117 -5.33 14.24 -2.22
CA PHE A 117 -6.64 14.25 -2.83
C PHE A 117 -6.81 15.53 -3.65
N LEU A 118 -7.53 15.45 -4.77
CA LEU A 118 -8.01 16.64 -5.45
C LEU A 118 -9.30 17.10 -4.76
N ARG A 119 -9.39 18.40 -4.57
CA ARG A 119 -10.57 19.05 -4.02
C ARG A 119 -10.82 20.37 -4.72
N ARG A 120 -12.08 20.66 -4.98
CA ARG A 120 -12.49 21.99 -5.43
C ARG A 120 -12.69 22.89 -4.20
N ARG A 121 -12.10 24.09 -4.23
CA ARG A 121 -12.27 25.13 -3.20
C ARG A 121 -12.69 26.42 -3.92
N GLY A 122 -13.96 26.80 -3.77
CA GLY A 122 -14.54 27.88 -4.56
C GLY A 122 -14.48 27.56 -6.05
N SER A 123 -13.87 28.44 -6.83
CA SER A 123 -13.69 28.30 -8.29
C SER A 123 -12.42 27.57 -8.71
N THR A 124 -11.60 27.07 -7.78
CA THR A 124 -10.30 26.48 -8.15
C THR A 124 -10.12 25.08 -7.59
N TRP A 125 -9.34 24.28 -8.33
CA TRP A 125 -8.91 22.95 -7.87
C TRP A 125 -7.61 23.04 -7.10
N CYS A 126 -7.53 22.36 -5.98
CA CYS A 126 -6.34 22.28 -5.13
C CYS A 126 -6.04 20.83 -4.73
N VAL A 127 -4.81 20.62 -4.26
CA VAL A 127 -4.34 19.35 -3.72
C VAL A 127 -4.28 19.46 -2.19
N THR A 128 -4.92 18.53 -1.51
CA THR A 128 -5.00 18.46 -0.04
C THR A 128 -4.59 17.08 0.46
N GLU A 129 -4.19 17.01 1.72
CA GLU A 129 -3.98 15.76 2.45
C GLU A 129 -5.25 15.28 3.14
N THR A 130 -6.25 16.16 3.28
CA THR A 130 -7.55 15.80 3.84
C THR A 130 -8.28 14.85 2.89
N PRO A 131 -8.77 13.70 3.37
CA PRO A 131 -9.56 12.77 2.57
C PRO A 131 -10.73 13.44 1.86
N GLY A 132 -11.01 12.96 0.64
CA GLY A 132 -12.07 13.50 -0.20
C GLY A 132 -12.37 12.53 -1.37
N PRO A 133 -13.36 12.86 -2.22
CA PRO A 133 -13.85 11.95 -3.25
C PRO A 133 -12.80 11.63 -4.32
N PHE A 134 -11.90 12.57 -4.63
CA PHE A 134 -10.93 12.40 -5.70
C PHE A 134 -9.55 11.99 -5.15
N GLY A 135 -9.42 10.74 -4.78
CA GLY A 135 -8.21 10.11 -4.23
C GLY A 135 -8.51 8.80 -3.50
N PRO A 136 -7.50 8.22 -2.87
CA PRO A 136 -6.12 8.68 -2.60
C PRO A 136 -5.20 8.61 -3.82
N LEU A 137 -4.41 9.65 -4.02
CA LEU A 137 -3.40 9.72 -5.09
C LEU A 137 -2.00 9.68 -4.48
N ARG A 138 -1.09 8.91 -5.09
CA ARG A 138 0.29 8.74 -4.57
C ARG A 138 1.23 9.86 -5.00
N SER A 139 0.95 10.56 -6.09
CA SER A 139 1.84 11.57 -6.65
C SER A 139 1.28 12.99 -6.50
N ARG A 140 1.78 13.71 -5.50
CA ARG A 140 1.47 15.13 -5.29
C ARG A 140 1.77 15.96 -6.54
N ARG A 141 2.90 15.69 -7.22
CA ARG A 141 3.30 16.42 -8.44
C ARG A 141 2.26 16.24 -9.56
N ARG A 142 1.81 15.00 -9.82
CA ARG A 142 0.77 14.73 -10.83
C ARG A 142 -0.57 15.35 -10.44
N ALA A 143 -0.98 15.22 -9.19
CA ALA A 143 -2.20 15.83 -8.68
C ALA A 143 -2.17 17.36 -8.83
N GLN A 144 -1.04 18.03 -8.55
CA GLN A 144 -0.88 19.47 -8.76
C GLN A 144 -0.95 19.86 -10.26
N ALA A 145 -0.36 19.08 -11.14
CA ALA A 145 -0.43 19.32 -12.59
C ALA A 145 -1.87 19.15 -13.10
N ALA A 146 -2.58 18.13 -12.63
CA ALA A 146 -4.00 17.91 -12.92
C ALA A 146 -4.89 19.06 -12.39
N ALA A 147 -4.68 19.50 -11.16
CA ALA A 147 -5.41 20.64 -10.59
C ALA A 147 -5.20 21.93 -11.42
N ARG A 148 -3.97 22.17 -11.91
CA ARG A 148 -3.69 23.31 -12.82
C ARG A 148 -4.32 23.14 -14.20
N ALA A 149 -4.52 21.91 -14.69
CA ALA A 149 -5.24 21.67 -15.93
C ALA A 149 -6.72 22.00 -15.77
N LEU A 150 -7.31 21.58 -14.66
CA LEU A 150 -8.74 21.82 -14.36
C LEU A 150 -9.04 23.31 -14.20
N GLY A 151 -8.14 24.09 -13.56
CA GLY A 151 -8.35 25.52 -13.37
C GLY A 151 -9.64 25.83 -12.61
N ASP A 152 -10.58 26.46 -13.30
CA ASP A 152 -11.93 26.83 -12.80
C ASP A 152 -13.02 25.84 -13.21
N TRP A 153 -12.65 24.71 -13.83
CA TRP A 153 -13.59 23.69 -14.28
C TRP A 153 -14.58 23.31 -13.16
N ASP A 154 -15.88 23.32 -13.50
CA ASP A 154 -16.95 22.91 -12.60
C ASP A 154 -17.53 21.56 -13.03
N GLY A 155 -17.28 20.53 -12.24
CA GLY A 155 -17.74 19.17 -12.52
C GLY A 155 -16.65 18.12 -12.35
N GLU A 156 -16.97 16.92 -12.78
CA GLU A 156 -16.04 15.78 -12.73
C GLU A 156 -14.74 16.05 -13.49
N PRO A 157 -13.58 15.71 -12.91
CA PRO A 157 -12.28 15.96 -13.53
C PRO A 157 -12.13 15.39 -14.95
N SER A 158 -12.68 14.21 -15.20
CA SER A 158 -12.64 13.54 -16.51
C SER A 158 -13.40 14.28 -17.59
N ALA A 159 -14.48 14.96 -17.24
CA ALA A 159 -15.31 15.71 -18.16
C ALA A 159 -14.63 16.97 -18.71
N ALA A 160 -13.54 17.44 -18.09
CA ALA A 160 -12.73 18.56 -18.59
C ALA A 160 -11.86 18.18 -19.81
N LEU A 161 -11.53 16.92 -19.99
CA LEU A 161 -10.55 16.47 -20.99
C LEU A 161 -10.90 16.86 -22.44
N PRO A 162 -12.15 16.72 -22.93
CA PRO A 162 -12.48 17.13 -24.31
C PRO A 162 -12.23 18.61 -24.56
N SER A 163 -12.64 19.50 -23.65
CA SER A 163 -12.46 20.95 -23.79
C SER A 163 -10.98 21.35 -23.72
N LEU A 164 -10.20 20.71 -22.84
CA LEU A 164 -8.77 20.95 -22.72
C LEU A 164 -8.02 20.50 -23.98
N ARG A 165 -8.39 19.37 -24.55
CA ARG A 165 -7.83 18.89 -25.83
C ARG A 165 -8.17 19.83 -27.01
N ALA A 166 -9.40 20.38 -27.03
CA ALA A 166 -9.78 21.40 -28.01
C ALA A 166 -8.95 22.69 -27.85
N LYS A 167 -8.77 23.15 -26.60
CA LYS A 167 -7.90 24.29 -26.28
C LYS A 167 -6.46 24.04 -26.71
N LEU A 168 -5.92 22.84 -26.49
CA LEU A 168 -4.57 22.46 -26.92
C LEU A 168 -4.40 22.58 -28.43
N ARG A 169 -5.36 22.04 -29.22
CA ARG A 169 -5.33 22.16 -30.70
C ARG A 169 -5.35 23.62 -31.16
N ARG A 170 -6.15 24.47 -30.53
CA ARG A 170 -6.21 25.90 -30.84
C ARG A 170 -4.88 26.60 -30.60
N ILE A 171 -4.28 26.40 -29.40
CA ILE A 171 -2.98 26.99 -29.03
C ILE A 171 -1.88 26.53 -30.00
N ALA A 172 -1.89 25.25 -30.42
CA ALA A 172 -0.93 24.72 -31.36
C ALA A 172 -1.12 25.34 -32.78
N ALA A 173 -2.36 25.54 -33.20
CA ALA A 173 -2.66 26.23 -34.48
C ALA A 173 -2.21 27.71 -34.49
N GLU A 174 -2.19 28.35 -33.31
CA GLU A 174 -1.63 29.71 -33.11
C GLU A 174 -0.09 29.72 -33.06
N LEU A 175 0.58 28.58 -33.31
CA LEU A 175 2.04 28.39 -33.28
C LEU A 175 2.68 28.68 -31.91
N ARG A 176 1.90 28.66 -30.84
CA ARG A 176 2.33 28.87 -29.45
C ARG A 176 2.82 27.54 -28.84
N PHE A 177 3.92 27.01 -29.36
CA PHE A 177 4.37 25.65 -29.08
C PHE A 177 4.75 25.40 -27.63
N GLU A 178 5.34 26.40 -26.93
CA GLU A 178 5.67 26.26 -25.53
C GLU A 178 4.42 26.17 -24.65
N ASP A 179 3.41 26.98 -24.91
CA ASP A 179 2.15 26.94 -24.18
C ASP A 179 1.40 25.65 -24.47
N ALA A 180 1.41 25.20 -25.74
CA ALA A 180 0.86 23.90 -26.14
C ALA A 180 1.56 22.75 -25.43
N ALA A 181 2.89 22.75 -25.34
CA ALA A 181 3.65 21.73 -24.64
C ALA A 181 3.31 21.69 -23.13
N ARG A 182 3.26 22.85 -22.47
CA ARG A 182 2.87 22.95 -21.07
C ARG A 182 1.44 22.45 -20.82
N LEU A 183 0.51 22.78 -21.70
CA LEU A 183 -0.87 22.32 -21.58
C LEU A 183 -0.98 20.82 -21.84
N ARG A 184 -0.29 20.29 -22.86
CA ARG A 184 -0.20 18.85 -23.14
C ARG A 184 0.26 18.06 -21.91
N ASP A 185 1.34 18.51 -21.24
CA ASP A 185 1.89 17.82 -20.08
C ASP A 185 0.93 17.85 -18.89
N ARG A 186 0.16 18.94 -18.73
CA ARG A 186 -0.92 19.02 -17.71
C ARG A 186 -2.10 18.11 -18.04
N ILE A 187 -2.49 18.01 -19.32
CA ILE A 187 -3.54 17.10 -19.77
C ILE A 187 -3.12 15.65 -19.51
N ALA A 188 -1.90 15.27 -19.85
CA ALA A 188 -1.38 13.93 -19.59
C ALA A 188 -1.42 13.59 -18.07
N ALA A 189 -1.05 14.54 -17.21
CA ALA A 189 -1.15 14.35 -15.76
C ALA A 189 -2.60 14.22 -15.28
N LEU A 190 -3.55 14.94 -15.90
CA LEU A 190 -4.98 14.83 -15.58
C LEU A 190 -5.53 13.48 -16.06
N GLU A 191 -5.14 13.00 -17.24
CA GLU A 191 -5.51 11.69 -17.76
C GLU A 191 -5.04 10.56 -16.83
N ASP A 192 -3.77 10.60 -16.37
CA ASP A 192 -3.23 9.67 -15.39
C ASP A 192 -4.03 9.69 -14.07
N VAL A 193 -4.41 10.88 -13.60
CA VAL A 193 -5.20 11.03 -12.37
C VAL A 193 -6.61 10.49 -12.57
N CYS A 194 -7.27 10.81 -13.69
CA CYS A 194 -8.61 10.30 -13.99
C CYS A 194 -8.63 8.76 -14.09
N ALA A 195 -7.62 8.17 -14.73
CA ALA A 195 -7.48 6.72 -14.81
C ALA A 195 -7.30 6.08 -13.42
N ALA A 196 -6.49 6.70 -12.56
CA ALA A 196 -6.33 6.24 -11.18
C ALA A 196 -7.63 6.35 -10.36
N LEU A 197 -8.39 7.44 -10.52
CA LEU A 197 -9.67 7.62 -9.85
C LEU A 197 -10.71 6.60 -10.33
N ALA A 198 -10.83 6.39 -11.63
CA ALA A 198 -11.73 5.39 -12.21
C ALA A 198 -11.42 3.97 -11.69
N GLU A 199 -10.14 3.62 -11.56
CA GLU A 199 -9.74 2.33 -10.98
C GLU A 199 -10.12 2.24 -9.50
N LEU A 200 -9.95 3.31 -8.72
CA LEU A 200 -10.37 3.33 -7.31
C LEU A 200 -11.88 3.22 -7.16
N ASP A 201 -12.66 3.87 -8.02
CA ASP A 201 -14.11 3.80 -8.00
C ASP A 201 -14.62 2.41 -8.40
N ARG A 202 -13.97 1.79 -9.41
CA ARG A 202 -14.22 0.40 -9.75
C ARG A 202 -13.98 -0.54 -8.56
N LEU A 203 -12.89 -0.33 -7.83
CA LEU A 203 -12.57 -1.15 -6.65
C LEU A 203 -13.54 -0.91 -5.48
N ARG A 204 -14.01 0.31 -5.30
CA ARG A 204 -15.01 0.63 -4.29
C ARG A 204 -16.38 -0.01 -4.59
N SER A 205 -16.71 -0.17 -5.86
CA SER A 205 -17.95 -0.83 -6.28
C SER A 205 -17.83 -2.36 -6.35
N LEU A 206 -16.63 -2.90 -6.18
CA LEU A 206 -16.38 -4.32 -6.30
C LEU A 206 -16.86 -5.06 -5.04
N GLU A 207 -17.62 -6.14 -5.26
CA GLU A 207 -18.00 -7.10 -4.23
C GLU A 207 -17.48 -8.48 -4.65
N VAL A 208 -16.40 -8.92 -4.03
CA VAL A 208 -15.75 -10.19 -4.37
C VAL A 208 -15.29 -10.92 -3.12
N CYS A 209 -15.19 -12.24 -3.25
CA CYS A 209 -14.55 -13.09 -2.27
C CYS A 209 -13.20 -13.55 -2.83
N VAL A 210 -12.12 -13.18 -2.13
CA VAL A 210 -10.77 -13.63 -2.45
C VAL A 210 -10.40 -14.78 -1.55
N VAL A 211 -10.10 -15.93 -2.13
CA VAL A 211 -9.69 -17.13 -1.38
C VAL A 211 -8.20 -17.36 -1.57
N ALA A 212 -7.51 -17.60 -0.48
CA ALA A 212 -6.07 -17.82 -0.42
C ALA A 212 -5.76 -19.03 0.47
N PRO A 213 -4.61 -19.70 0.31
CA PRO A 213 -4.15 -20.69 1.27
C PRO A 213 -4.06 -20.11 2.69
N ALA A 214 -4.41 -20.91 3.70
CA ALA A 214 -4.17 -20.58 5.11
C ALA A 214 -2.79 -21.08 5.57
N VAL A 215 -2.44 -20.77 6.80
CA VAL A 215 -1.16 -21.24 7.40
C VAL A 215 -1.16 -22.76 7.54
N ASP A 216 -2.29 -23.30 7.97
CA ASP A 216 -2.47 -24.73 8.20
C ASP A 216 -2.80 -25.42 6.86
N GLU A 217 -2.15 -26.55 6.62
CA GLU A 217 -2.31 -27.31 5.38
C GLU A 217 -3.75 -27.84 5.24
N GLY A 218 -4.31 -27.73 4.03
CA GLY A 218 -5.69 -28.13 3.75
C GLY A 218 -6.75 -27.10 4.12
N PHE A 219 -6.39 -26.00 4.77
CA PHE A 219 -7.29 -24.89 5.07
C PHE A 219 -7.09 -23.74 4.09
N GLU A 220 -8.15 -22.95 3.89
CA GLU A 220 -8.14 -21.74 3.09
C GLU A 220 -8.65 -20.56 3.89
N ARG A 221 -8.30 -19.37 3.44
CA ARG A 221 -8.76 -18.12 4.02
C ARG A 221 -9.54 -17.32 2.99
N ALA A 222 -10.82 -17.07 3.28
CA ALA A 222 -11.68 -16.23 2.46
C ALA A 222 -11.69 -14.79 2.99
N TYR A 223 -11.46 -13.83 2.11
CA TYR A 223 -11.54 -12.41 2.36
C TYR A 223 -12.68 -11.81 1.54
N PHE A 224 -13.67 -11.28 2.21
CA PHE A 224 -14.84 -10.66 1.59
C PHE A 224 -14.57 -9.18 1.41
N VAL A 225 -14.37 -8.76 0.18
CA VAL A 225 -14.07 -7.38 -0.21
C VAL A 225 -15.37 -6.68 -0.58
N SER A 226 -15.66 -5.57 0.06
CA SER A 226 -16.79 -4.70 -0.24
C SER A 226 -16.42 -3.25 0.08
N GLY A 227 -16.84 -2.31 -0.75
CA GLY A 227 -16.53 -0.90 -0.55
C GLY A 227 -15.04 -0.56 -0.60
N GLY A 228 -14.21 -1.39 -1.26
CA GLY A 228 -12.76 -1.21 -1.34
C GLY A 228 -11.99 -1.57 -0.07
N ARG A 229 -12.58 -2.35 0.83
CA ARG A 229 -11.99 -2.85 2.09
C ARG A 229 -12.34 -4.32 2.30
N ILE A 230 -11.63 -4.96 3.22
CA ILE A 230 -12.00 -6.29 3.71
C ILE A 230 -13.10 -6.15 4.76
N ALA A 231 -14.34 -6.43 4.36
CA ALA A 231 -15.51 -6.35 5.22
C ALA A 231 -15.58 -7.52 6.20
N ALA A 232 -15.09 -8.70 5.81
CA ALA A 232 -15.01 -9.89 6.65
C ALA A 232 -13.87 -10.81 6.18
N ALA A 233 -13.36 -11.63 7.08
CA ALA A 233 -12.45 -12.73 6.75
C ALA A 233 -12.86 -13.99 7.52
N ARG A 234 -12.78 -15.16 6.87
CA ARG A 234 -13.13 -16.48 7.44
C ARG A 234 -12.09 -17.53 7.05
N THR A 235 -11.83 -18.45 7.96
CA THR A 235 -11.07 -19.65 7.63
C THR A 235 -12.06 -20.68 7.10
N LEU A 236 -11.79 -21.22 5.93
CA LEU A 236 -12.60 -22.23 5.28
C LEU A 236 -12.02 -23.61 5.61
N LEU A 237 -12.87 -24.47 6.14
CA LEU A 237 -12.55 -25.88 6.35
C LEU A 237 -12.84 -26.66 5.05
N PRO A 238 -12.20 -27.81 4.84
CA PRO A 238 -12.55 -28.70 3.74
C PRO A 238 -14.00 -29.18 3.81
N GLY A 239 -14.63 -29.36 2.65
CA GLY A 239 -15.97 -29.93 2.54
C GLY A 239 -17.12 -28.97 2.88
N SER A 240 -18.24 -29.52 3.37
CA SER A 240 -19.50 -28.77 3.61
C SER A 240 -19.36 -27.68 4.71
N ALA A 241 -18.47 -27.87 5.67
CA ALA A 241 -18.20 -26.87 6.69
C ALA A 241 -17.63 -25.56 6.10
N GLY A 242 -16.80 -25.66 5.05
CA GLY A 242 -16.29 -24.49 4.33
C GLY A 242 -17.40 -23.70 3.63
N ALA A 243 -18.42 -24.38 3.10
CA ALA A 243 -19.57 -23.71 2.48
C ALA A 243 -20.39 -22.91 3.51
N ALA A 244 -20.56 -23.44 4.73
CA ALA A 244 -21.25 -22.73 5.81
C ALA A 244 -20.47 -21.45 6.23
N GLU A 245 -19.15 -21.51 6.34
CA GLU A 245 -18.30 -20.37 6.65
C GLU A 245 -18.32 -19.32 5.51
N LEU A 246 -18.38 -19.77 4.26
CA LEU A 246 -18.51 -18.87 3.12
C LEU A 246 -19.83 -18.08 3.17
N HIS A 247 -20.95 -18.76 3.42
CA HIS A 247 -22.25 -18.10 3.58
C HIS A 247 -22.28 -17.13 4.77
N ALA A 248 -21.70 -17.54 5.91
CA ALA A 248 -21.58 -16.68 7.08
C ALA A 248 -20.73 -15.42 6.80
N GLY A 249 -19.65 -15.57 6.04
CA GLY A 249 -18.78 -14.49 5.60
C GLY A 249 -19.49 -13.51 4.66
N LEU A 250 -20.24 -14.02 3.66
CA LEU A 250 -21.05 -13.19 2.75
C LEU A 250 -22.11 -12.38 3.53
N ALA A 251 -22.82 -13.03 4.46
CA ALA A 251 -23.80 -12.35 5.30
C ALA A 251 -23.16 -11.29 6.22
N ALA A 252 -21.95 -11.53 6.72
CA ALA A 252 -21.21 -10.55 7.51
C ALA A 252 -20.75 -9.35 6.65
N ALA A 253 -20.25 -9.61 5.43
CA ALA A 253 -19.85 -8.58 4.50
C ALA A 253 -21.03 -7.70 4.07
N ALA A 254 -22.17 -8.29 3.77
CA ALA A 254 -23.40 -7.57 3.42
C ALA A 254 -23.86 -6.63 4.54
N ARG A 255 -23.80 -7.08 5.80
CA ARG A 255 -24.09 -6.21 6.96
C ARG A 255 -23.09 -5.07 7.13
N ALA A 256 -21.81 -5.32 6.84
CA ALA A 256 -20.75 -4.30 6.93
C ALA A 256 -20.81 -3.31 5.76
N ALA A 257 -21.38 -3.70 4.61
CA ALA A 257 -21.55 -2.86 3.44
C ALA A 257 -22.71 -1.85 3.57
N THR A 258 -23.62 -2.02 4.54
CA THR A 258 -24.68 -1.04 4.79
C THR A 258 -24.03 0.30 5.20
N PRO A 259 -24.19 1.38 4.42
CA PRO A 259 -23.57 2.65 4.77
C PRO A 259 -24.23 3.16 6.05
N CYS A 260 -23.50 3.12 7.14
CA CYS A 260 -23.80 4.00 8.26
C CYS A 260 -23.57 5.42 7.73
N VAL A 261 -24.63 6.21 7.65
CA VAL A 261 -24.65 7.60 7.18
C VAL A 261 -24.02 8.51 8.24
N SER A 262 -22.85 8.16 8.73
CA SER A 262 -21.97 9.03 9.47
C SER A 262 -20.72 9.23 8.64
N GLU A 263 -20.66 10.40 8.03
CA GLU A 263 -19.51 11.15 7.55
C GLU A 263 -18.19 10.35 7.50
N THR A 264 -17.80 9.98 6.25
CA THR A 264 -16.39 9.90 5.84
C THR A 264 -15.38 9.48 6.91
N GLN A 265 -15.52 8.34 7.53
CA GLN A 265 -14.34 7.58 7.89
C GLN A 265 -13.77 7.10 6.54
N GLY A 266 -12.78 7.85 6.05
CA GLY A 266 -12.18 7.62 4.76
C GLY A 266 -11.82 6.14 4.65
N VAL A 267 -12.31 5.50 3.59
CA VAL A 267 -11.83 4.17 3.20
C VAL A 267 -10.33 4.21 3.37
N ASP A 268 -9.81 3.29 4.18
CA ASP A 268 -8.40 3.24 4.47
C ASP A 268 -7.61 3.20 3.17
N ALA A 269 -6.96 4.30 2.87
CA ALA A 269 -6.22 4.47 1.61
C ALA A 269 -5.17 3.38 1.39
N ASP A 270 -4.63 2.84 2.47
CA ASP A 270 -3.64 1.78 2.40
C ASP A 270 -4.24 0.45 2.02
N GLU A 271 -5.34 0.09 2.66
CA GLU A 271 -6.05 -1.15 2.40
C GLU A 271 -6.63 -1.14 0.99
N LEU A 272 -7.28 -0.04 0.58
CA LEU A 272 -7.78 0.14 -0.78
C LEU A 272 -6.68 -0.02 -1.83
N LEU A 273 -5.55 0.66 -1.66
CA LEU A 273 -4.43 0.59 -2.60
C LEU A 273 -3.68 -0.74 -2.56
N LEU A 274 -3.71 -1.43 -1.43
CA LEU A 274 -3.19 -2.78 -1.29
C LEU A 274 -4.07 -3.75 -2.08
N LEU A 275 -5.38 -3.74 -1.86
CA LEU A 275 -6.33 -4.56 -2.60
C LEU A 275 -6.27 -4.28 -4.10
N ALA A 276 -6.18 -2.99 -4.51
CA ALA A 276 -5.98 -2.60 -5.90
C ALA A 276 -4.76 -3.28 -6.53
N SER A 277 -3.66 -3.37 -5.79
CA SER A 277 -2.43 -4.01 -6.26
C SER A 277 -2.60 -5.51 -6.47
N PHE A 278 -3.25 -6.20 -5.54
CA PHE A 278 -3.47 -7.64 -5.60
C PHE A 278 -4.51 -8.03 -6.66
N LEU A 279 -5.62 -7.30 -6.75
CA LEU A 279 -6.68 -7.60 -7.73
C LEU A 279 -6.28 -7.29 -9.17
N ARG A 280 -5.34 -6.35 -9.38
CA ARG A 280 -4.80 -6.06 -10.72
C ARG A 280 -3.88 -7.16 -11.22
N ARG A 281 -3.12 -7.78 -10.35
CA ARG A 281 -2.17 -8.87 -10.65
C ARG A 281 -2.21 -9.90 -9.52
N PRO A 282 -3.26 -10.71 -9.47
CA PRO A 282 -3.38 -11.70 -8.40
C PRO A 282 -2.22 -12.70 -8.48
N PRO A 283 -1.58 -12.99 -7.37
CA PRO A 283 -0.66 -14.12 -7.27
C PRO A 283 -1.40 -15.42 -7.63
N PRO A 284 -0.70 -16.42 -8.18
CA PRO A 284 -1.34 -17.65 -8.67
C PRO A 284 -2.07 -18.46 -7.60
N GLU A 285 -1.71 -18.26 -6.33
CA GLU A 285 -2.36 -18.89 -5.18
C GLU A 285 -3.69 -18.24 -4.79
N LEU A 286 -4.04 -17.06 -5.32
CA LEU A 286 -5.31 -16.39 -5.04
C LEU A 286 -6.37 -16.78 -6.06
N ARG A 287 -7.57 -17.09 -5.55
CA ARG A 287 -8.80 -17.28 -6.36
C ARG A 287 -9.76 -16.12 -6.06
N VAL A 288 -10.35 -15.54 -7.07
CA VAL A 288 -11.27 -14.40 -6.98
C VAL A 288 -12.62 -14.78 -7.57
#